data_fbc766f42cdd2441e8c1e8f59b02acdc
#
_entry.id   fbc766f42cdd2441e8c1e8f59b02acdc
#
_cell.length_a   1.000
_cell.length_b   1.000
_cell.length_c   1.000
_cell.angle_alpha   90.00
_cell.angle_beta   90.00
_cell.angle_gamma   90.00
#
_symmetry.space_group_name_H-M   'P 1'
#
loop_
_entity.id
_entity.type
_entity.pdbx_description
1 polymer ?
#
loop_
_entity_poly.entity_id
_entity_poly.type
_entity_poly.pdbx_seq_one_letter_code
_entity_poly.pdbx_strand_id
1 'polypeptide(L)'
;QAFGMRVLAYSRTRRPELETENCRYAELDELYAASDVISLHCPLFPENEGMIDREAIEKMKDGVLILNTARGPLIVEEDLREALDSGKVGGAAMDVVSREPISRDNPLLGGRNIILTPHIAWAPKESRQRLMDIAVDNLKAFMEGKPIHVVNF
;
A
#
# COMPACT_ATOMS: atom_id res chain seq x y z
N GLN A 1 -13.65 9.23 4.32
CA GLN A 1 -14.79 10.13 4.51
C GLN A 1 -15.27 10.13 5.99
N ALA A 2 -15.37 8.95 6.64
CA ALA A 2 -15.84 8.86 8.04
C ALA A 2 -15.01 9.69 9.04
N PHE A 3 -13.75 9.96 8.73
CA PHE A 3 -12.86 10.82 9.52
C PHE A 3 -12.84 12.29 9.05
N GLY A 4 -13.77 12.70 8.19
CA GLY A 4 -13.81 14.07 7.66
C GLY A 4 -12.73 14.40 6.62
N MET A 5 -12.00 13.41 6.12
CA MET A 5 -10.96 13.59 5.11
C MET A 5 -11.54 13.65 3.70
N ARG A 6 -10.96 14.48 2.84
CA ARG A 6 -11.14 14.41 1.38
C ARG A 6 -10.25 13.29 0.84
N VAL A 7 -10.75 12.54 -0.13
CA VAL A 7 -10.05 11.39 -0.72
C VAL A 7 -9.74 11.66 -2.18
N LEU A 8 -8.47 11.55 -2.55
CA LEU A 8 -8.02 11.45 -3.94
C LEU A 8 -7.68 9.99 -4.20
N ALA A 9 -8.26 9.39 -5.23
CA ALA A 9 -8.01 8.01 -5.61
C ALA A 9 -7.30 7.94 -6.96
N TYR A 10 -6.28 7.11 -7.05
CA TYR A 10 -5.68 6.70 -8.31
C TYR A 10 -5.92 5.21 -8.53
N SER A 11 -6.41 4.84 -9.71
CA SER A 11 -6.59 3.44 -10.09
C SER A 11 -6.59 3.32 -11.61
N ARG A 12 -6.08 2.20 -12.13
CA ARG A 12 -6.15 1.87 -13.56
C ARG A 12 -7.60 1.81 -14.08
N THR A 13 -8.50 1.31 -13.24
CA THR A 13 -9.95 1.28 -13.56
C THR A 13 -10.66 2.28 -12.67
N ARG A 14 -11.25 3.29 -13.28
CA ARG A 14 -12.09 4.26 -12.58
C ARG A 14 -13.51 3.71 -12.45
N ARG A 15 -14.11 3.98 -11.31
CA ARG A 15 -15.51 3.67 -10.99
C ARG A 15 -16.21 4.96 -10.63
N PRO A 16 -16.82 5.67 -11.60
CA PRO A 16 -17.44 6.97 -11.36
C PRO A 16 -18.52 6.94 -10.27
N GLU A 17 -19.18 5.80 -10.10
CA GLU A 17 -20.19 5.59 -9.06
C GLU A 17 -19.66 5.69 -7.62
N LEU A 18 -18.33 5.64 -7.44
CA LEU A 18 -17.68 5.81 -6.13
C LEU A 18 -17.28 7.26 -5.85
N GLU A 19 -17.38 8.15 -6.84
CA GLU A 19 -17.09 9.57 -6.64
C GLU A 19 -18.20 10.25 -5.85
N THR A 20 -17.81 11.14 -4.96
CA THR A 20 -18.70 11.94 -4.12
C THR A 20 -18.12 13.34 -4.02
N GLU A 21 -18.83 14.26 -3.34
CA GLU A 21 -18.29 15.59 -3.03
C GLU A 21 -16.90 15.55 -2.37
N ASN A 22 -16.64 14.53 -1.55
CA ASN A 22 -15.40 14.37 -0.78
C ASN A 22 -14.50 13.22 -1.27
N CYS A 23 -14.79 12.61 -2.43
CA CYS A 23 -13.99 11.52 -2.99
C CYS A 23 -13.99 11.62 -4.51
N ARG A 24 -12.83 11.74 -5.14
CA ARG A 24 -12.70 11.76 -6.60
C ARG A 24 -11.44 11.06 -7.08
N TYR A 25 -11.43 10.67 -8.33
CA TYR A 25 -10.22 10.21 -8.99
C TYR A 25 -9.31 11.39 -9.37
N ALA A 26 -8.00 11.13 -9.30
CA ALA A 26 -6.95 12.07 -9.70
C ALA A 26 -5.84 11.33 -10.45
N GLU A 27 -5.04 12.04 -11.21
CA GLU A 27 -3.78 11.53 -11.73
C GLU A 27 -2.72 11.51 -10.63
N LEU A 28 -1.64 10.69 -10.79
CA LEU A 28 -0.63 10.50 -9.74
C LEU A 28 0.04 11.80 -9.33
N ASP A 29 0.42 12.65 -10.27
CA ASP A 29 1.09 13.92 -9.96
C ASP A 29 0.21 14.85 -9.13
N GLU A 30 -1.09 14.90 -9.42
CA GLU A 30 -2.04 15.66 -8.62
C GLU A 30 -2.20 15.03 -7.22
N LEU A 31 -2.29 13.70 -7.16
CA LEU A 31 -2.41 12.99 -5.89
C LEU A 31 -1.18 13.27 -5.01
N TYR A 32 0.02 13.19 -5.57
CA TYR A 32 1.26 13.50 -4.84
C TYR A 32 1.28 14.94 -4.32
N ALA A 33 0.98 15.91 -5.18
CA ALA A 33 1.05 17.32 -4.82
C ALA A 33 -0.02 17.78 -3.81
N ALA A 34 -1.16 17.11 -3.78
CA ALA A 34 -2.30 17.56 -2.98
C ALA A 34 -2.50 16.80 -1.67
N SER A 35 -1.87 15.62 -1.51
CA SER A 35 -2.15 14.73 -0.37
C SER A 35 -1.32 15.07 0.86
N ASP A 36 -1.96 15.02 2.03
CA ASP A 36 -1.29 15.06 3.34
C ASP A 36 -0.93 13.65 3.83
N VAL A 37 -1.65 12.65 3.36
CA VAL A 37 -1.41 11.22 3.63
C VAL A 37 -1.56 10.44 2.33
N ILE A 38 -0.59 9.60 2.01
CA ILE A 38 -0.61 8.70 0.85
C ILE A 38 -0.61 7.26 1.35
N SER A 39 -1.59 6.48 0.91
CA SER A 39 -1.73 5.07 1.30
C SER A 39 -1.76 4.17 0.06
N LEU A 40 -0.87 3.18 0.03
CA LEU A 40 -0.73 2.26 -1.09
C LEU A 40 -1.60 1.01 -0.90
N HIS A 41 -2.42 0.71 -1.92
CA HIS A 41 -3.34 -0.44 -1.92
C HIS A 41 -3.32 -1.20 -3.25
N CYS A 42 -2.40 -0.85 -4.16
CA CYS A 42 -2.28 -1.50 -5.45
C CYS A 42 -1.43 -2.79 -5.36
N PRO A 43 -1.67 -3.79 -6.21
CA PRO A 43 -0.75 -4.91 -6.39
C PRO A 43 0.55 -4.43 -7.05
N LEU A 44 1.63 -5.20 -6.83
CA LEU A 44 2.91 -4.96 -7.48
C LEU A 44 2.89 -5.55 -8.91
N PHE A 45 3.32 -4.75 -9.86
CA PHE A 45 3.59 -5.12 -11.25
C PHE A 45 4.91 -4.49 -11.68
N PRO A 46 5.54 -4.96 -12.76
CA PRO A 46 6.78 -4.34 -13.26
C PRO A 46 6.64 -2.84 -13.53
N GLU A 47 5.45 -2.38 -13.93
CA GLU A 47 5.19 -1.00 -14.32
C GLU A 47 5.05 -0.04 -13.13
N ASN A 48 4.86 -0.55 -11.92
CA ASN A 48 4.70 0.28 -10.72
C ASN A 48 5.72 -0.05 -9.62
N GLU A 49 6.70 -0.88 -9.93
CA GLU A 49 7.85 -1.07 -9.05
C GLU A 49 8.59 0.26 -8.88
N GLY A 50 8.87 0.63 -7.63
CA GLY A 50 9.52 1.91 -7.31
C GLY A 50 8.66 3.15 -7.62
N MET A 51 7.32 3.03 -7.71
CA MET A 51 6.46 4.18 -8.01
C MET A 51 6.54 5.31 -6.99
N ILE A 52 7.03 5.02 -5.80
CA ILE A 52 7.38 6.02 -4.79
C ILE A 52 8.91 6.04 -4.71
N ASP A 53 9.51 6.81 -5.55
CA ASP A 53 10.93 7.12 -5.64
C ASP A 53 11.20 8.58 -5.25
N ARG A 54 12.44 9.03 -5.39
CA ARG A 54 12.86 10.41 -5.12
C ARG A 54 12.03 11.44 -5.90
N GLU A 55 11.79 11.22 -7.19
CA GLU A 55 11.04 12.16 -8.03
C GLU A 55 9.58 12.27 -7.60
N ALA A 56 8.94 11.14 -7.25
CA ALA A 56 7.60 11.12 -6.71
C ALA A 56 7.53 11.84 -5.35
N ILE A 57 8.50 11.59 -4.46
CA ILE A 57 8.58 12.21 -3.14
C ILE A 57 8.79 13.72 -3.26
N GLU A 58 9.61 14.19 -4.20
CA GLU A 58 9.82 15.63 -4.44
C GLU A 58 8.53 16.36 -4.81
N LYS A 59 7.62 15.72 -5.53
CA LYS A 59 6.29 16.26 -5.90
C LYS A 59 5.32 16.33 -4.73
N MET A 60 5.56 15.59 -3.64
CA MET A 60 4.68 15.54 -2.49
C MET A 60 4.79 16.78 -1.63
N LYS A 61 3.81 16.99 -0.76
CA LYS A 61 3.88 18.03 0.28
C LYS A 61 5.01 17.76 1.27
N ASP A 62 5.60 18.81 1.80
CA ASP A 62 6.52 18.68 2.93
C ASP A 62 5.77 18.18 4.15
N GLY A 63 6.34 17.17 4.83
CA GLY A 63 5.72 16.54 5.98
C GLY A 63 4.62 15.50 5.65
N VAL A 64 4.49 15.08 4.39
CA VAL A 64 3.54 14.03 3.99
C VAL A 64 3.73 12.75 4.81
N LEU A 65 2.64 12.04 5.07
CA LEU A 65 2.68 10.71 5.69
C LEU A 65 2.49 9.64 4.63
N ILE A 66 3.30 8.58 4.68
CA ILE A 66 3.23 7.46 3.71
C ILE A 66 2.88 6.16 4.44
N LEU A 67 1.86 5.46 3.94
CA LEU A 67 1.40 4.17 4.48
C LEU A 67 1.51 3.10 3.39
N ASN A 68 2.21 2.00 3.69
CA ASN A 68 2.30 0.87 2.77
C ASN A 68 1.96 -0.45 3.48
N THR A 69 0.76 -0.94 3.20
CA THR A 69 0.30 -2.28 3.59
C THR A 69 0.06 -3.16 2.36
N ALA A 70 0.62 -2.76 1.20
CA ALA A 70 0.43 -3.44 -0.08
C ALA A 70 1.62 -4.36 -0.41
N ARG A 71 2.69 -3.78 -0.99
CA ARG A 71 3.93 -4.51 -1.34
C ARG A 71 5.15 -3.60 -1.15
N GLY A 72 6.22 -4.15 -0.58
CA GLY A 72 7.47 -3.40 -0.30
C GLY A 72 8.06 -2.71 -1.52
N PRO A 73 8.30 -3.43 -2.65
CA PRO A 73 8.94 -2.83 -3.83
C PRO A 73 8.16 -1.73 -4.56
N LEU A 74 6.97 -1.35 -4.09
CA LEU A 74 6.30 -0.13 -4.57
C LEU A 74 7.04 1.15 -4.16
N ILE A 75 7.91 1.06 -3.16
CA ILE A 75 8.69 2.19 -2.62
C ILE A 75 10.18 1.88 -2.76
N VAL A 76 10.96 2.85 -3.22
CA VAL A 76 12.41 2.83 -3.14
C VAL A 76 12.82 3.16 -1.70
N GLU A 77 13.27 2.15 -0.96
CA GLU A 77 13.49 2.26 0.49
C GLU A 77 14.58 3.24 0.86
N GLU A 78 15.63 3.35 0.05
CA GLU A 78 16.71 4.32 0.20
C GLU A 78 16.20 5.76 0.07
N ASP A 79 15.37 6.04 -0.93
CA ASP A 79 14.80 7.37 -1.18
C ASP A 79 13.82 7.76 -0.06
N LEU A 80 13.00 6.80 0.39
CA LEU A 80 12.11 7.02 1.54
C LEU A 80 12.93 7.32 2.81
N ARG A 81 14.04 6.60 3.04
CA ARG A 81 14.91 6.83 4.19
C ARG A 81 15.49 8.23 4.18
N GLU A 82 16.05 8.67 3.07
CA GLU A 82 16.59 10.02 2.93
C GLU A 82 15.52 11.11 3.14
N ALA A 83 14.31 10.86 2.62
CA ALA A 83 13.19 11.77 2.76
C ALA A 83 12.68 11.89 4.22
N LEU A 84 12.71 10.78 4.98
CA LEU A 84 12.41 10.78 6.41
C LEU A 84 13.49 11.55 7.19
N ASP A 85 14.75 11.31 6.89
CA ASP A 85 15.88 11.96 7.58
C ASP A 85 15.92 13.48 7.31
N SER A 86 15.56 13.92 6.11
CA SER A 86 15.45 15.33 5.74
C SER A 86 14.18 16.02 6.26
N GLY A 87 13.15 15.24 6.64
CA GLY A 87 11.83 15.73 7.03
C GLY A 87 10.90 16.06 5.86
N LYS A 88 11.28 15.77 4.61
CA LYS A 88 10.40 15.87 3.43
C LYS A 88 9.20 14.96 3.60
N VAL A 89 9.42 13.71 4.06
CA VAL A 89 8.40 12.82 4.56
C VAL A 89 8.33 12.96 6.08
N GLY A 90 7.19 13.35 6.61
CA GLY A 90 6.97 13.57 8.05
C GLY A 90 6.91 12.28 8.86
N GLY A 91 6.51 11.18 8.23
CA GLY A 91 6.47 9.85 8.83
C GLY A 91 6.02 8.77 7.85
N ALA A 92 6.39 7.53 8.14
CA ALA A 92 5.95 6.37 7.36
C ALA A 92 5.49 5.22 8.25
N ALA A 93 4.50 4.45 7.77
CA ALA A 93 4.09 3.18 8.39
C ALA A 93 4.10 2.10 7.30
N MET A 94 4.98 1.12 7.48
CA MET A 94 5.26 0.07 6.51
C MET A 94 4.97 -1.29 7.15
N ASP A 95 4.01 -2.02 6.60
CA ASP A 95 3.77 -3.43 6.98
C ASP A 95 4.55 -4.39 6.08
N VAL A 96 5.11 -3.88 4.99
CA VAL A 96 5.82 -4.62 3.96
C VAL A 96 7.13 -3.93 3.60
N VAL A 97 8.15 -4.72 3.25
CA VAL A 97 9.47 -4.25 2.81
C VAL A 97 9.89 -4.97 1.54
N SER A 98 10.93 -4.45 0.86
CA SER A 98 11.39 -4.98 -0.43
C SER A 98 11.85 -6.44 -0.34
N ARG A 99 12.44 -6.84 0.78
CA ARG A 99 12.84 -8.23 1.09
C ARG A 99 12.27 -8.67 2.41
N GLU A 100 11.50 -9.74 2.41
CA GLU A 100 10.89 -10.32 3.60
C GLU A 100 11.42 -11.75 3.85
N PRO A 101 11.82 -12.09 5.08
CA PRO A 101 11.90 -11.21 6.28
C PRO A 101 12.87 -10.06 6.09
N ILE A 102 12.62 -8.94 6.78
CA ILE A 102 13.46 -7.75 6.69
C ILE A 102 14.92 -8.06 6.96
N SER A 103 15.81 -7.61 6.08
CA SER A 103 17.26 -7.79 6.22
C SER A 103 17.83 -6.82 7.26
N ARG A 104 18.93 -7.22 7.92
CA ARG A 104 19.58 -6.39 8.96
C ARG A 104 20.18 -5.10 8.42
N ASP A 105 20.46 -5.06 7.13
CA ASP A 105 21.02 -3.92 6.39
C ASP A 105 19.95 -3.09 5.68
N ASN A 106 18.65 -3.40 5.92
CA ASN A 106 17.57 -2.63 5.31
C ASN A 106 17.66 -1.16 5.75
N PRO A 107 17.65 -0.19 4.80
CA PRO A 107 17.84 1.23 5.09
C PRO A 107 16.76 1.82 5.99
N LEU A 108 15.58 1.22 6.06
CA LEU A 108 14.47 1.71 6.90
C LEU A 108 14.69 1.40 8.38
N LEU A 109 15.57 0.44 8.73
CA LEU A 109 15.88 0.16 10.12
C LEU A 109 16.62 1.34 10.78
N GLY A 110 16.11 1.78 11.92
CA GLY A 110 16.64 2.96 12.62
C GLY A 110 16.28 4.29 11.97
N GLY A 111 15.39 4.30 10.98
CA GLY A 111 14.82 5.53 10.40
C GLY A 111 14.04 6.34 11.42
N ARG A 112 14.00 7.66 11.23
CA ARG A 112 13.20 8.56 12.07
C ARG A 112 11.73 8.48 11.65
N ASN A 113 10.82 8.60 12.62
CA ASN A 113 9.37 8.68 12.37
C ASN A 113 8.82 7.54 11.49
N ILE A 114 9.35 6.33 11.64
CA ILE A 114 8.90 5.15 10.90
C ILE A 114 8.37 4.09 11.85
N ILE A 115 7.26 3.46 11.45
CA ILE A 115 6.70 2.27 12.08
C ILE A 115 6.85 1.12 11.09
N LEU A 116 7.50 0.04 11.53
CA LEU A 116 7.64 -1.19 10.74
C LEU A 116 6.89 -2.32 11.44
N THR A 117 6.06 -3.04 10.71
CA THR A 117 5.39 -4.24 11.18
C THR A 117 5.69 -5.42 10.24
N PRO A 118 5.74 -6.67 10.72
CA PRO A 118 6.24 -7.81 9.94
C PRO A 118 5.16 -8.48 9.08
N HIS A 119 4.57 -7.74 8.13
CA HIS A 119 3.54 -8.19 7.19
C HIS A 119 2.34 -8.85 7.88
N ILE A 120 1.76 -8.12 8.84
CA ILE A 120 0.68 -8.61 9.71
C ILE A 120 -0.63 -7.82 9.57
N ALA A 121 -0.75 -6.91 8.61
CA ALA A 121 -1.98 -6.14 8.40
C ALA A 121 -3.19 -7.04 8.07
N TRP A 122 -2.95 -8.26 7.55
CA TRP A 122 -3.97 -9.30 7.28
C TRP A 122 -4.32 -10.16 8.51
N ALA A 123 -3.57 -10.10 9.59
CA ALA A 123 -3.56 -11.08 10.67
C ALA A 123 -4.62 -10.94 11.80
N PRO A 124 -5.61 -10.01 11.79
CA PRO A 124 -6.72 -10.07 12.75
C PRO A 124 -7.39 -11.44 12.77
N LYS A 125 -7.82 -11.88 13.95
CA LYS A 125 -8.42 -13.21 14.14
C LYS A 125 -9.56 -13.47 13.14
N GLU A 126 -10.43 -12.49 12.96
CA GLU A 126 -11.60 -12.58 12.07
C GLU A 126 -11.19 -12.69 10.59
N SER A 127 -10.13 -12.00 10.18
CA SER A 127 -9.59 -12.10 8.81
C SER A 127 -8.97 -13.47 8.56
N ARG A 128 -8.22 -14.01 9.51
CA ARG A 128 -7.64 -15.35 9.41
C ARG A 128 -8.72 -16.43 9.37
N GLN A 129 -9.78 -16.30 10.16
CA GLN A 129 -10.89 -17.22 10.14
C GLN A 129 -11.55 -17.23 8.75
N ARG A 130 -11.89 -16.04 8.20
CA ARG A 130 -12.46 -15.94 6.84
C ARG A 130 -11.54 -16.55 5.77
N LEU A 131 -10.23 -16.34 5.89
CA LEU A 131 -9.26 -16.90 4.95
C LEU A 131 -9.28 -18.44 4.99
N MET A 132 -9.31 -19.03 6.19
CA MET A 132 -9.39 -20.49 6.38
C MET A 132 -10.71 -21.04 5.84
N ASP A 133 -11.83 -20.39 6.10
CA ASP A 133 -13.14 -20.81 5.61
C ASP A 133 -13.15 -20.82 4.06
N ILE A 134 -12.67 -19.77 3.42
CA ILE A 134 -12.52 -19.70 1.95
C ILE A 134 -11.61 -20.81 1.42
N ALA A 135 -10.47 -21.07 2.08
CA ALA A 135 -9.55 -22.12 1.66
C ALA A 135 -10.22 -23.52 1.73
N VAL A 136 -10.98 -23.78 2.79
CA VAL A 136 -11.74 -25.03 2.95
C VAL A 136 -12.81 -25.17 1.86
N ASP A 137 -13.55 -24.09 1.58
CA ASP A 137 -14.59 -24.11 0.54
C ASP A 137 -13.99 -24.31 -0.86
N ASN A 138 -12.85 -23.67 -1.16
CA ASN A 138 -12.12 -23.89 -2.41
C ASN A 138 -11.69 -25.36 -2.57
N LEU A 139 -11.16 -25.96 -1.50
CA LEU A 139 -10.74 -27.35 -1.53
C LEU A 139 -11.94 -28.30 -1.75
N LYS A 140 -13.04 -28.10 -1.04
CA LYS A 140 -14.28 -28.89 -1.22
C LYS A 140 -14.78 -28.79 -2.66
N ALA A 141 -14.91 -27.59 -3.18
CA ALA A 141 -15.37 -27.36 -4.55
C ALA A 141 -14.45 -28.02 -5.60
N PHE A 142 -13.14 -27.97 -5.36
CA PHE A 142 -12.17 -28.68 -6.21
C PHE A 142 -12.37 -30.19 -6.18
N MET A 143 -12.54 -30.79 -4.99
CA MET A 143 -12.78 -32.24 -4.83
C MET A 143 -14.10 -32.69 -5.47
N GLU A 144 -15.11 -31.81 -5.53
CA GLU A 144 -16.40 -32.05 -6.18
C GLU A 144 -16.35 -31.83 -7.70
N GLY A 145 -15.21 -31.50 -8.27
CA GLY A 145 -15.03 -31.18 -9.70
C GLY A 145 -15.68 -29.88 -10.15
N LYS A 146 -15.98 -28.96 -9.22
CA LYS A 146 -16.58 -27.64 -9.46
C LYS A 146 -15.74 -26.53 -8.83
N PRO A 147 -14.49 -26.33 -9.29
CA PRO A 147 -13.61 -25.37 -8.67
C PRO A 147 -14.20 -23.95 -8.71
N ILE A 148 -14.05 -23.22 -7.60
CA ILE A 148 -14.46 -21.83 -7.43
C ILE A 148 -13.22 -20.95 -7.23
N HIS A 149 -13.34 -19.62 -7.45
CA HIS A 149 -12.28 -18.64 -7.29
C HIS A 149 -10.99 -18.98 -8.08
N VAL A 150 -11.15 -19.57 -9.27
CA VAL A 150 -10.04 -19.91 -10.17
C VAL A 150 -9.43 -18.62 -10.69
N VAL A 151 -8.11 -18.46 -10.58
CA VAL A 151 -7.36 -17.25 -10.98
C VAL A 151 -6.40 -17.48 -12.14
N ASN A 152 -6.21 -18.73 -12.55
CA ASN A 152 -5.39 -19.16 -13.69
C ASN A 152 -6.27 -19.95 -14.67
N PHE A 153 -6.54 -19.37 -15.80
CA PHE A 153 -7.30 -20.00 -16.89
C PHE A 153 -6.33 -20.46 -17.99
#